data_7ac7d6e838cc6cba7bb16725aa0c08f8
#
_entry.id   7ac7d6e838cc6cba7bb16725aa0c08f8
#
_cell.length_a   1.000
_cell.length_b   1.000
_cell.length_c   1.000
_cell.angle_alpha   90.00
_cell.angle_beta   90.00
_cell.angle_gamma   90.00
#
_symmetry.space_group_name_H-M   'P 1'
#
loop_
_entity.id
_entity.type
_entity.pdbx_description
1 polymer ?
#
loop_
_entity_poly.entity_id
_entity_poly.type
_entity_poly.pdbx_seq_one_letter_code
_entity_poly.pdbx_strand_id
1 'polypeptide(L)'
;MCIRDSSKLEYRGYDSAGLAVRDGVKNVEIVKAKGRLKVLAEKTNDGKALLGTCGIGHTRWATHGEPSELNAHPHCSDDENVVAVHNGIIENYQELKEKLLKHGYTFYSATDTEVAVKLIDYYYKKYAGTPVDAINHAMVRIRGSYALAVMFKDYPEEIYAARKDSPMIIGITHAVSYTHLRAHETTLHL
;
A
#
# COMPACT_ATOMS: atom_id res chain seq x y z
N MET A 1 -7.34 -7.49 -13.60
CA MET A 1 -6.83 -6.19 -14.03
C MET A 1 -5.55 -5.81 -13.31
N CYS A 2 -5.49 -5.78 -11.99
CA CYS A 2 -4.29 -5.41 -11.23
C CYS A 2 -3.00 -6.18 -11.62
N ILE A 3 -3.06 -7.50 -11.86
CA ILE A 3 -1.89 -8.28 -12.26
C ILE A 3 -1.36 -7.85 -13.63
N ARG A 4 -2.26 -7.64 -14.61
CA ARG A 4 -1.88 -7.18 -15.95
C ARG A 4 -1.23 -5.78 -15.93
N ASP A 5 -1.70 -4.90 -15.04
CA ASP A 5 -1.11 -3.57 -14.88
C ASP A 5 0.22 -3.64 -14.13
N SER A 6 0.31 -4.48 -13.10
CA SER A 6 1.57 -4.74 -12.38
C SER A 6 2.64 -5.34 -13.28
N SER A 7 2.29 -6.15 -14.30
CA SER A 7 3.27 -6.72 -15.23
C SER A 7 4.05 -5.67 -16.03
N LYS A 8 3.43 -4.51 -16.27
CA LYS A 8 4.10 -3.38 -16.92
C LYS A 8 5.09 -2.64 -16.01
N LEU A 9 5.04 -2.91 -14.72
CA LEU A 9 5.88 -2.29 -13.69
C LEU A 9 6.92 -3.26 -13.10
N GLU A 10 6.91 -4.53 -13.50
CA GLU A 10 7.79 -5.56 -12.95
C GLU A 10 9.29 -5.22 -13.12
N TYR A 11 9.66 -4.50 -14.18
CA TYR A 11 11.03 -4.06 -14.39
C TYR A 11 11.55 -3.11 -13.29
N ARG A 12 10.64 -2.57 -12.47
CA ARG A 12 10.94 -1.65 -11.36
C ARG A 12 10.96 -2.34 -10.00
N GLY A 13 10.40 -3.55 -9.89
CA GLY A 13 10.38 -4.32 -8.66
C GLY A 13 10.02 -5.76 -8.95
N TYR A 14 10.88 -6.69 -8.56
CA TYR A 14 10.74 -8.11 -8.88
C TYR A 14 11.09 -9.05 -7.71
N ASP A 15 11.32 -8.50 -6.52
CA ASP A 15 11.68 -9.31 -5.35
C ASP A 15 10.46 -9.86 -4.61
N SER A 16 9.37 -9.14 -4.67
CA SER A 16 8.08 -9.55 -4.14
C SER A 16 6.95 -8.72 -4.76
N ALA A 17 5.74 -9.26 -4.71
CA ALA A 17 4.56 -8.59 -5.22
C ALA A 17 3.33 -8.92 -4.36
N GLY A 18 2.31 -8.07 -4.43
CA GLY A 18 1.04 -8.36 -3.78
C GLY A 18 -0.08 -7.47 -4.23
N LEU A 19 -1.28 -7.90 -3.88
CA LEU A 19 -2.56 -7.27 -4.20
C LEU A 19 -3.42 -7.22 -2.95
N ALA A 20 -4.21 -6.16 -2.83
CA ALA A 20 -5.35 -6.08 -1.92
C ALA A 20 -6.58 -5.69 -2.73
N VAL A 21 -7.66 -6.42 -2.57
CA VAL A 21 -8.91 -6.22 -3.34
C VAL A 21 -10.10 -6.21 -2.39
N ARG A 22 -11.09 -5.35 -2.67
CA ARG A 22 -12.38 -5.26 -1.96
C ARG A 22 -13.54 -5.38 -2.93
N ASP A 23 -14.62 -6.02 -2.48
CA ASP A 23 -15.89 -6.17 -3.23
C ASP A 23 -17.04 -5.34 -2.66
N GLY A 24 -16.73 -4.29 -1.95
CA GLY A 24 -17.71 -3.35 -1.36
C GLY A 24 -18.29 -3.77 -0.01
N VAL A 25 -18.46 -5.04 0.27
CA VAL A 25 -19.14 -5.52 1.50
C VAL A 25 -18.24 -6.38 2.37
N LYS A 26 -17.31 -7.08 1.77
CA LYS A 26 -16.44 -8.03 2.46
C LYS A 26 -15.16 -7.36 2.98
N ASN A 27 -14.49 -8.08 3.86
CA ASN A 27 -13.13 -7.72 4.27
C ASN A 27 -12.20 -7.65 3.06
N VAL A 28 -11.10 -6.90 3.20
CA VAL A 28 -10.07 -6.87 2.18
C VAL A 28 -9.44 -8.25 2.01
N GLU A 29 -9.28 -8.67 0.77
CA GLU A 29 -8.57 -9.89 0.42
C GLU A 29 -7.15 -9.51 0.00
N ILE A 30 -6.14 -9.97 0.77
CA ILE A 30 -4.72 -9.62 0.55
C ILE A 30 -3.97 -10.88 0.16
N VAL A 31 -3.34 -10.85 -1.00
CA VAL A 31 -2.46 -11.95 -1.48
C VAL A 31 -1.09 -11.39 -1.78
N LYS A 32 -0.08 -12.03 -1.22
CA LYS A 32 1.33 -11.66 -1.37
C LYS A 32 2.16 -12.86 -1.87
N ALA A 33 3.25 -12.55 -2.55
CA ALA A 33 4.20 -13.54 -3.03
C ALA A 33 5.63 -12.99 -2.97
N LYS A 34 6.57 -13.83 -2.53
CA LYS A 34 8.00 -13.60 -2.72
C LYS A 34 8.37 -13.96 -4.16
N GLY A 35 9.22 -13.15 -4.78
CA GLY A 35 9.71 -13.36 -6.15
C GLY A 35 8.91 -12.57 -7.18
N ARG A 36 9.06 -12.96 -8.44
CA ARG A 36 8.46 -12.26 -9.58
C ARG A 36 6.94 -12.30 -9.58
N LEU A 37 6.33 -11.36 -10.27
CA LEU A 37 4.87 -11.23 -10.41
C LEU A 37 4.19 -12.55 -10.89
N LYS A 38 4.91 -13.40 -11.64
CA LYS A 38 4.41 -14.70 -12.07
C LYS A 38 3.94 -15.56 -10.89
N VAL A 39 4.67 -15.55 -9.76
CA VAL A 39 4.29 -16.31 -8.55
C VAL A 39 2.97 -15.81 -7.98
N LEU A 40 2.78 -14.49 -7.95
CA LEU A 40 1.51 -13.88 -7.52
C LEU A 40 0.38 -14.20 -8.50
N ALA A 41 0.65 -14.19 -9.81
CA ALA A 41 -0.32 -14.55 -10.84
C ALA A 41 -0.80 -16.01 -10.68
N GLU A 42 0.12 -16.95 -10.44
CA GLU A 42 -0.19 -18.36 -10.17
C GLU A 42 -1.05 -18.51 -8.90
N LYS A 43 -0.68 -17.84 -7.78
CA LYS A 43 -1.44 -17.87 -6.53
C LYS A 43 -2.88 -17.34 -6.66
N THR A 44 -3.10 -16.41 -7.57
CA THR A 44 -4.40 -15.74 -7.76
C THR A 44 -5.16 -16.21 -9.00
N ASN A 45 -4.68 -17.25 -9.68
CA ASN A 45 -5.24 -17.70 -10.96
C ASN A 45 -5.40 -16.52 -11.95
N ASP A 46 -4.29 -15.81 -12.20
CA ASP A 46 -4.25 -14.56 -12.99
C ASP A 46 -5.21 -13.47 -12.49
N GLY A 47 -5.42 -13.41 -11.18
CA GLY A 47 -6.33 -12.46 -10.53
C GLY A 47 -7.80 -12.87 -10.53
N LYS A 48 -8.13 -14.02 -11.12
CA LYS A 48 -9.54 -14.50 -11.20
C LYS A 48 -10.06 -15.03 -9.86
N ALA A 49 -9.16 -15.42 -8.96
CA ALA A 49 -9.53 -15.87 -7.62
C ALA A 49 -9.95 -14.72 -6.70
N LEU A 50 -9.54 -13.50 -7.01
CA LEU A 50 -9.85 -12.29 -6.23
C LEU A 50 -11.07 -11.60 -6.83
N LEU A 51 -12.16 -11.55 -6.07
CA LEU A 51 -13.39 -10.90 -6.49
C LEU A 51 -13.47 -9.51 -5.87
N GLY A 52 -13.65 -8.49 -6.72
CA GLY A 52 -13.81 -7.11 -6.24
C GLY A 52 -13.64 -6.07 -7.33
N THR A 53 -14.12 -4.86 -7.02
CA THR A 53 -14.16 -3.73 -7.94
C THR A 53 -13.11 -2.66 -7.59
N CYS A 54 -12.62 -2.67 -6.34
CA CYS A 54 -11.63 -1.72 -5.86
C CYS A 54 -10.40 -2.47 -5.33
N GLY A 55 -9.19 -2.06 -5.72
CA GLY A 55 -7.98 -2.74 -5.27
C GLY A 55 -6.70 -1.96 -5.55
N ILE A 56 -5.68 -2.25 -4.75
CA ILE A 56 -4.32 -1.74 -4.89
C ILE A 56 -3.34 -2.89 -5.08
N GLY A 57 -2.30 -2.67 -5.86
CA GLY A 57 -1.25 -3.66 -6.10
C GLY A 57 0.13 -3.03 -6.11
N HIS A 58 1.14 -3.83 -5.81
CA HIS A 58 2.52 -3.36 -5.74
C HIS A 58 3.50 -4.43 -6.20
N THR A 59 4.50 -4.03 -6.97
CA THR A 59 5.71 -4.79 -7.24
C THR A 59 6.85 -4.13 -6.48
N ARG A 60 7.49 -4.89 -5.59
CA ARG A 60 8.43 -4.35 -4.63
C ARG A 60 9.88 -4.50 -5.09
N TRP A 61 10.65 -3.47 -4.84
CA TRP A 61 12.11 -3.51 -4.74
C TRP A 61 12.48 -3.21 -3.29
N ALA A 62 13.08 -4.18 -2.60
CA ALA A 62 13.33 -4.09 -1.17
C ALA A 62 14.28 -2.94 -0.82
N THR A 63 13.82 -2.03 0.03
CA THR A 63 14.63 -0.98 0.68
C THR A 63 14.79 -1.26 2.17
N HIS A 64 13.70 -1.67 2.84
CA HIS A 64 13.67 -2.07 4.25
C HIS A 64 13.07 -3.45 4.42
N GLY A 65 13.78 -4.34 5.12
CA GLY A 65 13.39 -5.74 5.30
C GLY A 65 13.69 -6.60 4.06
N GLU A 66 14.13 -7.83 4.29
CA GLU A 66 14.46 -8.79 3.24
C GLU A 66 13.23 -9.13 2.36
N PRO A 67 13.43 -9.58 1.11
CA PRO A 67 12.35 -10.08 0.28
C PRO A 67 11.66 -11.29 0.90
N SER A 68 10.40 -11.10 1.30
CA SER A 68 9.55 -12.15 1.90
C SER A 68 8.07 -11.82 1.66
N GLU A 69 7.18 -12.78 1.85
CA GLU A 69 5.75 -12.54 1.79
C GLU A 69 5.28 -11.56 2.90
N LEU A 70 5.88 -11.65 4.10
CA LEU A 70 5.56 -10.75 5.19
C LEU A 70 5.91 -9.29 4.87
N ASN A 71 7.06 -9.08 4.23
CA ASN A 71 7.55 -7.76 3.88
C ASN A 71 7.02 -7.25 2.52
N ALA A 72 6.34 -8.09 1.73
CA ALA A 72 5.69 -7.65 0.50
C ALA A 72 4.52 -6.69 0.80
N HIS A 73 4.32 -5.72 -0.07
CA HIS A 73 3.12 -4.87 -0.04
C HIS A 73 1.92 -5.57 -0.69
N PRO A 74 0.68 -5.21 -0.32
CA PRO A 74 0.25 -4.21 0.65
C PRO A 74 0.45 -4.61 2.11
N HIS A 75 0.47 -3.61 3.01
CA HIS A 75 0.39 -3.80 4.46
C HIS A 75 -0.96 -3.36 5.00
N CYS A 76 -1.38 -3.93 6.13
CA CYS A 76 -2.65 -3.60 6.79
C CYS A 76 -2.46 -3.24 8.27
N SER A 77 -3.43 -2.52 8.85
CA SER A 77 -3.58 -2.33 10.28
C SER A 77 -3.99 -3.63 10.98
N ASP A 78 -3.91 -3.66 12.32
CA ASP A 78 -4.15 -4.88 13.11
C ASP A 78 -5.58 -5.45 12.93
N ASP A 79 -6.55 -4.60 12.62
CA ASP A 79 -7.96 -4.93 12.37
C ASP A 79 -8.37 -4.82 10.89
N GLU A 80 -7.40 -4.69 9.99
CA GLU A 80 -7.59 -4.55 8.55
C GLU A 80 -8.44 -3.33 8.13
N ASN A 81 -8.58 -2.33 9.01
CA ASN A 81 -9.31 -1.11 8.68
C ASN A 81 -8.63 -0.28 7.61
N VAL A 82 -7.30 -0.23 7.66
CA VAL A 82 -6.46 0.52 6.72
C VAL A 82 -5.51 -0.44 6.01
N VAL A 83 -5.49 -0.35 4.69
CA VAL A 83 -4.57 -1.12 3.83
C VAL A 83 -3.88 -0.17 2.87
N ALA A 84 -2.56 -0.28 2.74
CA ALA A 84 -1.84 0.60 1.84
C ALA A 84 -0.62 -0.05 1.17
N VAL A 85 -0.24 0.55 0.05
CA VAL A 85 1.04 0.37 -0.63
C VAL A 85 1.83 1.68 -0.58
N HIS A 86 3.15 1.58 -0.63
CA HIS A 86 4.06 2.70 -0.48
C HIS A 86 5.25 2.56 -1.42
N ASN A 87 5.61 3.65 -2.07
CA ASN A 87 6.90 3.85 -2.73
C ASN A 87 7.63 5.01 -2.06
N GLY A 88 8.89 4.82 -1.73
CA GLY A 88 9.74 5.81 -1.06
C GLY A 88 10.38 5.27 0.20
N ILE A 89 10.81 6.17 1.07
CA ILE A 89 11.47 5.83 2.34
C ILE A 89 10.91 6.72 3.46
N ILE A 90 10.51 6.10 4.55
CA ILE A 90 10.10 6.79 5.79
C ILE A 90 11.27 6.77 6.76
N GLU A 91 12.02 7.86 6.79
CA GLU A 91 13.29 7.97 7.52
C GLU A 91 13.11 7.80 9.03
N ASN A 92 12.02 8.28 9.59
CA ASN A 92 11.76 8.22 11.03
C ASN A 92 10.84 7.05 11.45
N TYR A 93 10.78 5.97 10.65
CA TYR A 93 9.87 4.85 10.92
C TYR A 93 10.11 4.19 12.28
N GLN A 94 11.35 4.11 12.76
CA GLN A 94 11.67 3.52 14.07
C GLN A 94 11.06 4.33 15.21
N GLU A 95 11.21 5.66 15.20
CA GLU A 95 10.60 6.55 16.19
C GLU A 95 9.07 6.42 16.21
N LEU A 96 8.46 6.35 15.03
CA LEU A 96 7.02 6.18 14.90
C LEU A 96 6.55 4.80 15.38
N LYS A 97 7.32 3.75 15.07
CA LYS A 97 7.06 2.39 15.53
C LYS A 97 7.06 2.29 17.07
N GLU A 98 8.06 2.87 17.72
CA GLU A 98 8.14 2.89 19.19
C GLU A 98 6.93 3.60 19.83
N LYS A 99 6.46 4.68 19.23
CA LYS A 99 5.25 5.39 19.68
C LYS A 99 4.00 4.52 19.52
N LEU A 100 3.86 3.86 18.38
CA LEU A 100 2.70 3.00 18.10
C LEU A 100 2.69 1.75 19.02
N LEU A 101 3.85 1.15 19.33
CA LEU A 101 3.97 0.07 20.31
C LEU A 101 3.42 0.50 21.69
N LYS A 102 3.69 1.73 22.14
CA LYS A 102 3.14 2.29 23.39
C LYS A 102 1.63 2.47 23.37
N HIS A 103 1.04 2.54 22.17
CA HIS A 103 -0.42 2.61 21.97
C HIS A 103 -1.05 1.25 21.66
N GLY A 104 -0.31 0.14 21.86
CA GLY A 104 -0.84 -1.22 21.74
C GLY A 104 -0.81 -1.81 20.34
N TYR A 105 -0.22 -1.12 19.36
CA TYR A 105 -0.03 -1.69 18.01
C TYR A 105 1.03 -2.79 18.00
N THR A 106 0.82 -3.82 17.20
CA THR A 106 1.80 -4.88 16.95
C THR A 106 2.45 -4.70 15.58
N PHE A 107 3.51 -5.42 15.26
CA PHE A 107 4.16 -5.34 13.95
C PHE A 107 4.58 -6.74 13.51
N TYR A 108 4.17 -7.11 12.30
CA TYR A 108 4.47 -8.42 11.70
C TYR A 108 5.59 -8.36 10.66
N SER A 109 5.92 -7.17 10.16
CA SER A 109 6.96 -6.97 9.14
C SER A 109 8.11 -6.10 9.61
N ALA A 110 9.18 -6.10 8.83
CA ALA A 110 10.34 -5.23 9.04
C ALA A 110 10.29 -3.97 8.14
N THR A 111 9.12 -3.61 7.59
CA THR A 111 9.00 -2.51 6.65
C THR A 111 8.56 -1.20 7.31
N ASP A 112 9.05 -0.10 6.79
CA ASP A 112 8.61 1.25 7.13
C ASP A 112 7.14 1.51 6.70
N THR A 113 6.69 0.82 5.66
CA THR A 113 5.32 0.92 5.15
C THR A 113 4.28 0.44 6.16
N GLU A 114 4.54 -0.66 6.88
CA GLU A 114 3.62 -1.12 7.92
C GLU A 114 3.46 -0.05 9.03
N VAL A 115 4.55 0.65 9.35
CA VAL A 115 4.51 1.75 10.33
C VAL A 115 3.63 2.89 9.84
N ALA A 116 3.73 3.27 8.55
CA ALA A 116 2.87 4.30 7.97
C ALA A 116 1.39 3.91 8.00
N VAL A 117 1.08 2.67 7.64
CA VAL A 117 -0.30 2.15 7.65
C VAL A 117 -0.90 2.22 9.06
N LYS A 118 -0.16 1.74 10.07
CA LYS A 118 -0.62 1.76 11.46
C LYS A 118 -0.68 3.17 12.05
N LEU A 119 0.15 4.10 11.58
CA LEU A 119 0.07 5.49 11.96
C LEU A 119 -1.21 6.16 11.40
N ILE A 120 -1.58 5.86 10.15
CA ILE A 120 -2.82 6.34 9.56
C ILE A 120 -4.03 5.78 10.33
N ASP A 121 -4.04 4.47 10.63
CA ASP A 121 -5.09 3.82 11.42
C ASP A 121 -5.21 4.42 12.83
N TYR A 122 -4.07 4.68 13.49
CA TYR A 122 -4.04 5.34 14.80
C TYR A 122 -4.74 6.70 14.77
N TYR A 123 -4.46 7.53 13.75
CA TYR A 123 -5.10 8.83 13.64
C TYR A 123 -6.56 8.74 13.22
N TYR A 124 -6.92 7.77 12.39
CA TYR A 124 -8.30 7.50 12.00
C TYR A 124 -9.17 7.18 13.22
N LYS A 125 -8.69 6.27 14.09
CA LYS A 125 -9.38 5.91 15.34
C LYS A 125 -9.39 7.04 16.36
N LYS A 126 -8.27 7.74 16.51
CA LYS A 126 -8.10 8.76 17.54
C LYS A 126 -9.02 9.97 17.36
N TYR A 127 -9.21 10.40 16.14
CA TYR A 127 -9.97 11.61 15.86
C TYR A 127 -11.38 11.36 15.32
N ALA A 128 -11.74 10.10 15.07
CA ALA A 128 -13.00 9.71 14.44
C ALA A 128 -13.33 10.58 13.20
N GLY A 129 -12.29 10.94 12.47
CA GLY A 129 -12.36 11.86 11.33
C GLY A 129 -12.52 11.13 10.00
N THR A 130 -12.33 11.87 8.92
CA THR A 130 -12.35 11.30 7.58
C THR A 130 -11.01 10.59 7.25
N PRO A 131 -10.98 9.70 6.24
CA PRO A 131 -9.72 9.15 5.73
C PRO A 131 -8.68 10.22 5.37
N VAL A 132 -9.12 11.34 4.79
CA VAL A 132 -8.25 12.46 4.42
C VAL A 132 -7.62 13.10 5.66
N ASP A 133 -8.39 13.29 6.74
CA ASP A 133 -7.86 13.84 7.99
C ASP A 133 -6.82 12.92 8.61
N ALA A 134 -7.10 11.61 8.64
CA ALA A 134 -6.18 10.61 9.17
C ALA A 134 -4.85 10.58 8.40
N ILE A 135 -4.93 10.59 7.07
CA ILE A 135 -3.76 10.65 6.19
C ILE A 135 -2.97 11.94 6.44
N ASN A 136 -3.63 13.09 6.47
CA ASN A 136 -2.97 14.38 6.70
C ASN A 136 -2.26 14.42 8.06
N HIS A 137 -2.89 13.93 9.13
CA HIS A 137 -2.25 13.83 10.44
C HIS A 137 -1.02 12.92 10.44
N ALA A 138 -1.07 11.81 9.71
CA ALA A 138 0.08 10.92 9.55
C ALA A 138 1.20 11.60 8.74
N MET A 139 0.87 12.25 7.63
CA MET A 139 1.83 12.92 6.75
C MET A 139 2.64 14.02 7.46
N VAL A 140 2.02 14.76 8.37
CA VAL A 140 2.73 15.78 9.19
C VAL A 140 3.79 15.16 10.10
N ARG A 141 3.66 13.88 10.45
CA ARG A 141 4.59 13.16 11.35
C ARG A 141 5.65 12.37 10.61
N ILE A 142 5.39 11.99 9.38
CA ILE A 142 6.30 11.21 8.55
C ILE A 142 7.39 12.13 7.98
N ARG A 143 8.66 11.72 8.12
CA ARG A 143 9.81 12.33 7.45
C ARG A 143 10.29 11.42 6.33
N GLY A 144 10.76 12.02 5.24
CA GLY A 144 11.20 11.33 4.04
C GLY A 144 10.33 11.61 2.82
N SER A 145 10.59 10.89 1.75
CA SER A 145 9.84 10.98 0.49
C SER A 145 8.94 9.77 0.33
N TYR A 146 7.70 9.98 -0.10
CA TYR A 146 6.73 8.88 -0.24
C TYR A 146 5.63 9.16 -1.24
N ALA A 147 5.11 8.07 -1.81
CA ALA A 147 3.85 8.00 -2.52
C ALA A 147 3.05 6.82 -1.95
N LEU A 148 1.86 7.11 -1.46
CA LEU A 148 0.96 6.16 -0.80
C LEU A 148 -0.33 6.00 -1.60
N ALA A 149 -0.83 4.76 -1.72
CA ALA A 149 -2.21 4.50 -2.08
C ALA A 149 -2.85 3.70 -0.94
N VAL A 150 -3.96 4.21 -0.42
CA VAL A 150 -4.58 3.77 0.84
C VAL A 150 -6.05 3.44 0.61
N MET A 151 -6.50 2.32 1.16
CA MET A 151 -7.91 1.92 1.23
C MET A 151 -8.35 1.84 2.68
N PHE A 152 -9.58 2.26 2.96
CA PHE A 152 -10.21 2.18 4.28
C PHE A 152 -11.41 1.23 4.23
N LYS A 153 -11.64 0.49 5.31
CA LYS A 153 -12.74 -0.48 5.41
C LYS A 153 -14.11 0.18 5.24
N ASP A 154 -14.29 1.34 5.87
CA ASP A 154 -15.55 2.08 5.86
C ASP A 154 -15.83 2.80 4.52
N TYR A 155 -14.84 2.83 3.61
CA TYR A 155 -14.92 3.45 2.28
C TYR A 155 -14.48 2.45 1.20
N PRO A 156 -15.27 1.39 0.97
CA PRO A 156 -14.81 0.22 0.20
C PRO A 156 -14.58 0.48 -1.29
N GLU A 157 -15.15 1.54 -1.84
CA GLU A 157 -15.03 1.89 -3.26
C GLU A 157 -14.04 3.05 -3.51
N GLU A 158 -13.36 3.51 -2.45
CA GLU A 158 -12.48 4.66 -2.54
C GLU A 158 -11.01 4.27 -2.34
N ILE A 159 -10.13 4.89 -3.14
CA ILE A 159 -8.68 4.83 -2.99
C ILE A 159 -8.18 6.25 -2.75
N TYR A 160 -7.50 6.45 -1.64
CA TYR A 160 -6.89 7.71 -1.27
C TYR A 160 -5.43 7.69 -1.67
N ALA A 161 -4.96 8.78 -2.26
CA ALA A 161 -3.58 8.93 -2.68
C ALA A 161 -2.92 10.12 -1.97
N ALA A 162 -1.72 9.90 -1.47
CA ALA A 162 -0.93 10.95 -0.83
C ALA A 162 0.53 10.86 -1.27
N ARG A 163 1.18 12.00 -1.48
CA ARG A 163 2.60 12.03 -1.85
C ARG A 163 3.34 13.20 -1.21
N LYS A 164 4.62 12.99 -0.99
CA LYS A 164 5.59 14.04 -0.65
C LYS A 164 6.91 13.70 -1.33
N ASP A 165 7.39 14.59 -2.17
CA ASP A 165 8.69 14.50 -2.87
C ASP A 165 8.89 13.27 -3.78
N SER A 166 7.91 12.36 -3.85
CA SER A 166 7.87 11.23 -4.78
C SER A 166 6.88 11.50 -5.92
N PRO A 167 7.21 11.15 -7.18
CA PRO A 167 6.31 11.37 -8.29
C PRO A 167 5.11 10.40 -8.22
N MET A 168 3.94 10.92 -8.58
CA MET A 168 2.70 10.15 -8.71
C MET A 168 1.93 10.61 -9.93
N ILE A 169 1.44 9.67 -10.72
CA ILE A 169 0.63 9.93 -11.91
C ILE A 169 -0.74 9.30 -11.72
N ILE A 170 -1.79 10.07 -12.00
CA ILE A 170 -3.17 9.60 -12.02
C ILE A 170 -3.62 9.54 -13.48
N GLY A 171 -4.02 8.35 -13.93
CA GLY A 171 -4.60 8.14 -15.25
C GLY A 171 -6.09 7.87 -15.16
N ILE A 172 -6.88 8.52 -16.02
CA ILE A 172 -8.32 8.32 -16.13
C ILE A 172 -8.63 7.77 -17.51
N THR A 173 -9.46 6.73 -17.60
CA THR A 173 -9.96 6.23 -18.88
C THR A 173 -11.45 6.52 -19.02
N HIS A 174 -11.88 6.95 -20.20
CA HIS A 174 -13.30 7.22 -20.49
C HIS A 174 -14.09 5.98 -20.91
N ALA A 175 -13.41 4.89 -21.26
CA ALA A 175 -14.06 3.68 -21.77
C ALA A 175 -14.62 2.78 -20.68
N VAL A 176 -14.10 2.88 -19.47
CA VAL A 176 -14.54 2.20 -18.24
C VAL A 176 -14.12 3.11 -17.11
N SER A 177 -14.95 3.31 -16.08
CA SER A 177 -14.63 4.14 -14.91
C SER A 177 -13.47 3.56 -14.08
N TYR A 178 -12.26 3.57 -14.64
CA TYR A 178 -11.06 3.12 -13.95
C TYR A 178 -10.10 4.28 -13.76
N THR A 179 -9.79 4.55 -12.52
CA THR A 179 -8.69 5.45 -12.15
C THR A 179 -7.45 4.61 -11.84
N HIS A 180 -6.38 4.81 -12.59
CA HIS A 180 -5.10 4.17 -12.31
C HIS A 180 -4.15 5.16 -11.65
N LEU A 181 -3.72 4.83 -10.43
CA LEU A 181 -2.66 5.53 -9.73
C LEU A 181 -1.33 4.82 -10.00
N ARG A 182 -0.34 5.55 -10.50
CA ARG A 182 1.03 5.07 -10.66
C ARG A 182 1.98 6.02 -9.93
N ALA A 183 2.74 5.49 -8.98
CA ALA A 183 3.90 6.18 -8.46
C ALA A 183 5.07 6.00 -9.43
N HIS A 184 5.70 7.09 -9.83
CA HIS A 184 6.85 7.09 -10.72
C HIS A 184 8.08 7.49 -9.90
N GLU A 185 8.98 6.55 -9.65
CA GLU A 185 10.31 6.88 -9.12
C GLU A 185 11.21 7.22 -10.30
N THR A 186 11.64 8.48 -10.40
CA THR A 186 12.76 8.87 -11.25
C THR A 186 14.04 8.73 -10.43
N THR A 187 14.82 7.69 -10.68
CA THR A 187 16.22 7.67 -10.28
C THR A 187 16.97 8.65 -11.17
N LEU A 188 17.28 9.82 -10.63
CA LEU A 188 18.33 10.65 -11.19
C LEU A 188 19.66 9.96 -10.84
N HIS A 189 20.29 9.33 -11.84
CA HIS A 189 21.71 9.05 -11.79
C HIS A 189 22.44 10.39 -12.03
N LEU A 190 23.05 10.95 -11.00
CA LEU A 190 24.13 11.92 -11.10
C LEU A 190 25.44 11.18 -11.36
#